data_6c1f81216bea1b73029305de21b1691f
#
_entry.id   6c1f81216bea1b73029305de21b1691f
#
_cell.length_a   1.000
_cell.length_b   1.000
_cell.length_c   1.000
_cell.angle_alpha   90.00
_cell.angle_beta   90.00
_cell.angle_gamma   90.00
#
_symmetry.space_group_name_H-M   'P 1'
#
loop_
_entity.id
_entity.type
_entity.pdbx_description
1 polymer ?
#
loop_
_entity_poly.entity_id
_entity_poly.type
_entity_poly.pdbx_seq_one_letter_code
_entity_poly.pdbx_strand_id
1 'polypeptide(L)'
;YKVTISGSVGILASEEITVTDASVEKNFDIEAGKLIGKLTWENGSSFTDFDTDMCQIGLQRQEPYYSSRLANIEQDGSFEVKDILFGTYEVMVCSAYGNADVKVGTITIDSNTKSQNFVISGYAVHMKIVDSEGNPMKYQQFSFINTEDETDRKYFNTDDEGEACLIISKPGTYEAMLRKESYGTVTVTDKNVSVTLRKSEP
;
A
#
# COMPACT_ATOMS: atom_id res chain seq x y z
N TYR A 1 1.67 33.48 17.96
CA TYR A 1 0.83 32.26 17.97
C TYR A 1 1.08 31.48 16.69
N LYS A 2 1.20 30.15 16.82
CA LYS A 2 1.19 29.25 15.67
C LYS A 2 -0.25 28.75 15.45
N VAL A 3 -0.81 29.07 14.28
CA VAL A 3 -2.14 28.60 13.87
C VAL A 3 -1.95 27.46 12.89
N THR A 4 -2.61 26.34 13.17
CA THR A 4 -2.55 25.13 12.34
C THR A 4 -3.96 24.70 11.96
N ILE A 5 -4.20 24.52 10.68
CA ILE A 5 -5.43 23.94 10.14
C ILE A 5 -5.14 22.47 9.85
N SER A 6 -5.94 21.58 10.41
CA SER A 6 -5.81 20.13 10.24
C SER A 6 -7.11 19.52 9.72
N GLY A 7 -6.99 18.46 8.95
CA GLY A 7 -8.09 17.63 8.48
C GLY A 7 -7.77 16.14 8.63
N SER A 8 -8.66 15.30 8.15
CA SER A 8 -8.50 13.82 8.18
C SER A 8 -7.23 13.32 7.49
N VAL A 9 -6.60 14.16 6.71
CA VAL A 9 -5.47 13.86 5.84
C VAL A 9 -4.14 14.44 6.33
N GLY A 10 -4.12 15.02 7.52
CA GLY A 10 -2.97 15.67 8.11
C GLY A 10 -3.12 17.19 8.21
N ILE A 11 -1.98 17.87 8.31
CA ILE A 11 -1.93 19.34 8.39
C ILE A 11 -2.12 19.94 7.00
N LEU A 12 -3.15 20.79 6.88
CA LEU A 12 -3.50 21.47 5.64
C LEU A 12 -2.72 22.78 5.46
N ALA A 13 -2.58 23.55 6.54
CA ALA A 13 -1.80 24.77 6.58
C ALA A 13 -1.30 25.06 8.00
N SER A 14 -0.17 25.77 8.12
CA SER A 14 0.34 26.24 9.41
C SER A 14 1.12 27.52 9.21
N GLU A 15 0.78 28.57 9.95
CA GLU A 15 1.46 29.85 9.92
C GLU A 15 1.62 30.43 11.32
N GLU A 16 2.64 31.26 11.49
CA GLU A 16 2.81 32.05 12.69
C GLU A 16 2.12 33.41 12.51
N ILE A 17 1.30 33.82 13.47
CA ILE A 17 0.65 35.12 13.52
C ILE A 17 0.99 35.84 14.81
N THR A 18 1.14 37.14 14.73
CA THR A 18 1.32 37.98 15.91
C THR A 18 0.02 38.74 16.18
N VAL A 19 -0.50 38.55 17.37
CA VAL A 19 -1.67 39.31 17.89
C VAL A 19 -1.16 40.22 18.97
N THR A 20 -1.39 41.51 18.78
CA THR A 20 -1.05 42.55 19.76
C THR A 20 -2.28 42.95 20.57
N ASP A 21 -2.83 44.09 20.29
CA ASP A 21 -3.94 44.74 21.04
C ASP A 21 -5.23 44.88 20.19
N ALA A 22 -5.21 44.34 18.99
CA ALA A 22 -6.37 44.32 18.09
C ALA A 22 -6.65 42.88 17.60
N SER A 23 -7.90 42.65 17.13
CA SER A 23 -8.25 41.39 16.47
C SER A 23 -7.51 41.25 15.13
N VAL A 24 -7.06 40.04 14.82
CA VAL A 24 -6.41 39.68 13.57
C VAL A 24 -7.29 38.70 12.81
N GLU A 25 -7.60 39.05 11.55
CA GLU A 25 -8.24 38.15 10.61
C GLU A 25 -7.17 37.55 9.69
N LYS A 26 -7.17 36.23 9.51
CA LYS A 26 -6.22 35.54 8.66
C LYS A 26 -6.94 34.48 7.80
N ASN A 27 -6.81 34.64 6.50
CA ASN A 27 -7.32 33.68 5.53
C ASN A 27 -6.19 32.69 5.15
N PHE A 28 -6.57 31.44 4.96
CA PHE A 28 -5.67 30.39 4.49
C PHE A 28 -6.18 29.84 3.16
N ASP A 29 -5.35 29.93 2.14
CA ASP A 29 -5.63 29.34 0.85
C ASP A 29 -5.07 27.91 0.83
N ILE A 30 -5.95 26.93 0.66
CA ILE A 30 -5.59 25.53 0.62
C ILE A 30 -5.72 25.05 -0.82
N GLU A 31 -4.58 24.83 -1.47
CA GLU A 31 -4.52 24.33 -2.84
C GLU A 31 -4.47 22.81 -2.86
N ALA A 32 -5.38 22.20 -3.62
CA ALA A 32 -5.47 20.76 -3.78
C ALA A 32 -5.75 20.40 -5.24
N GLY A 33 -5.31 19.21 -5.63
CA GLY A 33 -5.49 18.66 -6.96
C GLY A 33 -6.00 17.22 -6.91
N LYS A 34 -5.99 16.59 -8.07
CA LYS A 34 -6.26 15.18 -8.23
C LYS A 34 -5.20 14.51 -9.11
N LEU A 35 -4.99 13.24 -8.90
CA LEU A 35 -4.14 12.40 -9.73
C LEU A 35 -4.96 11.23 -10.27
N ILE A 36 -4.95 11.06 -11.57
CA ILE A 36 -5.46 9.87 -12.25
C ILE A 36 -4.29 9.15 -12.91
N GLY A 37 -4.38 7.84 -13.04
CA GLY A 37 -3.32 7.09 -13.68
C GLY A 37 -3.61 5.62 -13.80
N LYS A 38 -2.60 4.89 -14.21
CA LYS A 38 -2.64 3.44 -14.34
C LYS A 38 -1.37 2.83 -13.75
N LEU A 39 -1.56 1.78 -12.98
CA LEU A 39 -0.50 0.89 -12.53
C LEU A 39 -0.34 -0.25 -13.54
N THR A 40 0.88 -0.68 -13.77
CA THR A 40 1.21 -1.87 -14.54
C THR A 40 2.29 -2.67 -13.82
N TRP A 41 2.30 -3.98 -14.02
CA TRP A 41 3.36 -4.84 -13.51
C TRP A 41 4.54 -4.86 -14.49
N GLU A 42 5.75 -4.70 -13.99
CA GLU A 42 6.97 -4.81 -14.81
C GLU A 42 7.12 -6.21 -15.44
N ASN A 43 6.66 -7.24 -14.72
CA ASN A 43 6.68 -8.62 -15.19
C ASN A 43 5.58 -8.96 -16.21
N GLY A 44 4.76 -7.98 -16.62
CA GLY A 44 3.68 -8.14 -17.60
C GLY A 44 2.45 -8.89 -17.09
N SER A 45 2.34 -9.14 -15.80
CA SER A 45 1.13 -9.72 -15.18
C SER A 45 -0.06 -8.77 -15.33
N SER A 46 -1.27 -9.32 -15.34
CA SER A 46 -2.52 -8.55 -15.36
C SER A 46 -3.00 -8.23 -13.96
N PHE A 47 -3.68 -7.09 -13.79
CA PHE A 47 -4.44 -6.79 -12.56
C PHE A 47 -5.71 -7.64 -12.46
N THR A 48 -6.21 -8.21 -13.55
CA THR A 48 -7.37 -9.12 -13.52
C THR A 48 -7.08 -10.45 -12.80
N ASP A 49 -5.80 -10.82 -12.69
CA ASP A 49 -5.34 -12.02 -12.00
C ASP A 49 -5.01 -11.74 -10.52
N PHE A 50 -5.32 -10.54 -10.05
CA PHE A 50 -4.96 -10.03 -8.76
C PHE A 50 -6.19 -9.44 -8.08
N ASP A 51 -6.44 -9.80 -6.82
CA ASP A 51 -7.52 -9.19 -6.07
C ASP A 51 -7.15 -7.75 -5.71
N THR A 52 -7.71 -6.80 -6.47
CA THR A 52 -7.46 -5.37 -6.29
C THR A 52 -8.07 -4.83 -5.00
N ASP A 53 -9.07 -5.51 -4.42
CA ASP A 53 -9.69 -5.07 -3.17
C ASP A 53 -8.71 -5.16 -1.98
N MET A 54 -7.66 -5.96 -2.13
CA MET A 54 -6.59 -6.11 -1.13
C MET A 54 -5.46 -5.10 -1.29
N CYS A 55 -5.47 -4.22 -2.30
CA CYS A 55 -4.42 -3.25 -2.54
C CYS A 55 -4.96 -1.86 -2.86
N GLN A 56 -4.23 -0.86 -2.38
CA GLN A 56 -4.52 0.55 -2.61
C GLN A 56 -3.29 1.27 -3.12
N ILE A 57 -3.49 2.32 -3.91
CA ILE A 57 -2.44 3.29 -4.17
C ILE A 57 -2.42 4.32 -3.04
N GLY A 58 -1.23 4.57 -2.50
CA GLY A 58 -0.99 5.55 -1.45
C GLY A 58 -0.07 6.67 -1.93
N LEU A 59 -0.41 7.90 -1.58
CA LEU A 59 0.47 9.05 -1.72
C LEU A 59 0.84 9.54 -0.34
N GLN A 60 2.13 9.66 -0.05
CA GLN A 60 2.63 10.08 1.26
C GLN A 60 3.62 11.23 1.10
N ARG A 61 3.41 12.30 1.87
CA ARG A 61 4.28 13.47 1.95
C ARG A 61 4.73 13.70 3.37
N GLN A 62 6.02 13.94 3.57
CA GLN A 62 6.59 14.27 4.89
C GLN A 62 6.75 15.78 5.09
N GLU A 63 7.15 16.49 4.02
CA GLU A 63 7.46 17.93 4.05
C GLU A 63 6.46 18.75 3.22
N PRO A 64 6.12 19.98 3.62
CA PRO A 64 6.46 20.64 4.88
C PRO A 64 5.67 20.09 6.07
N TYR A 65 4.61 19.31 5.82
CA TYR A 65 3.76 18.64 6.81
C TYR A 65 3.37 17.28 6.30
N TYR A 66 3.24 16.33 7.21
CA TYR A 66 2.74 14.99 6.87
C TYR A 66 1.35 15.09 6.24
N SER A 67 1.17 14.43 5.13
CA SER A 67 -0.12 14.24 4.47
C SER A 67 -0.13 12.91 3.75
N SER A 68 -1.24 12.19 3.84
CA SER A 68 -1.42 10.92 3.12
C SER A 68 -2.79 10.85 2.45
N ARG A 69 -2.83 10.12 1.34
CA ARG A 69 -4.04 9.77 0.61
C ARG A 69 -3.97 8.34 0.16
N LEU A 70 -5.08 7.65 0.25
CA LEU A 70 -5.27 6.29 -0.27
C LEU A 70 -6.41 6.30 -1.26
N ALA A 71 -6.32 5.47 -2.28
CA ALA A 71 -7.40 5.20 -3.22
C ALA A 71 -7.35 3.75 -3.70
N ASN A 72 -8.49 3.22 -4.06
CA ASN A 72 -8.59 1.87 -4.61
C ASN A 72 -7.95 1.82 -6.01
N ILE A 73 -7.49 0.64 -6.36
CA ILE A 73 -6.99 0.31 -7.69
C ILE A 73 -8.09 -0.52 -8.37
N GLU A 74 -8.50 -0.10 -9.56
CA GLU A 74 -9.50 -0.83 -10.34
C GLU A 74 -8.89 -2.10 -10.96
N GLN A 75 -9.73 -3.03 -11.38
CA GLN A 75 -9.30 -4.31 -11.97
C GLN A 75 -8.43 -4.18 -13.23
N ASP A 76 -8.49 -3.04 -13.91
CA ASP A 76 -7.63 -2.76 -15.06
C ASP A 76 -6.32 -2.05 -14.67
N GLY A 77 -6.10 -1.81 -13.38
CA GLY A 77 -4.97 -1.10 -12.81
C GLY A 77 -5.14 0.43 -12.78
N SER A 78 -6.28 0.97 -13.23
CA SER A 78 -6.55 2.40 -13.16
C SER A 78 -6.85 2.86 -11.73
N PHE A 79 -6.57 4.13 -11.44
CA PHE A 79 -6.83 4.73 -10.14
C PHE A 79 -7.14 6.23 -10.25
N GLU A 80 -7.87 6.77 -9.26
CA GLU A 80 -8.07 8.19 -9.07
C GLU A 80 -7.88 8.55 -7.58
N VAL A 81 -6.93 9.44 -7.30
CA VAL A 81 -6.72 10.02 -5.97
C VAL A 81 -7.19 11.47 -6.00
N LYS A 82 -8.08 11.85 -5.07
CA LYS A 82 -8.69 13.18 -4.97
C LYS A 82 -8.18 13.97 -3.76
N ASP A 83 -8.41 15.26 -3.79
CA ASP A 83 -8.15 16.18 -2.68
C ASP A 83 -6.70 16.11 -2.16
N ILE A 84 -5.74 16.01 -3.08
CA ILE A 84 -4.32 15.93 -2.77
C ILE A 84 -3.79 17.36 -2.65
N LEU A 85 -3.27 17.73 -1.49
CA LEU A 85 -2.60 19.03 -1.31
C LEU A 85 -1.41 19.15 -2.27
N PHE A 86 -1.15 20.38 -2.74
CA PHE A 86 0.02 20.61 -3.58
C PHE A 86 1.31 20.27 -2.84
N GLY A 87 2.25 19.63 -3.53
CA GLY A 87 3.52 19.19 -2.98
C GLY A 87 4.05 17.91 -3.62
N THR A 88 5.20 17.45 -3.13
CA THR A 88 5.86 16.24 -3.62
C THR A 88 5.52 15.04 -2.74
N TYR A 89 5.14 13.95 -3.36
CA TYR A 89 4.68 12.72 -2.71
C TYR A 89 5.49 11.52 -3.15
N GLU A 90 5.78 10.64 -2.20
CA GLU A 90 6.10 9.26 -2.51
C GLU A 90 4.81 8.52 -2.88
N VAL A 91 4.88 7.73 -3.95
CA VAL A 91 3.76 6.91 -4.42
C VAL A 91 4.04 5.48 -4.06
N MET A 92 3.11 4.88 -3.32
CA MET A 92 3.22 3.53 -2.78
C MET A 92 2.06 2.68 -3.29
N VAL A 93 2.29 1.40 -3.46
CA VAL A 93 1.21 0.40 -3.48
C VAL A 93 1.18 -0.26 -2.12
N CYS A 94 0.06 -0.15 -1.45
CA CYS A 94 -0.14 -0.59 -0.07
C CYS A 94 -1.07 -1.78 -0.05
N SER A 95 -0.79 -2.78 0.76
CA SER A 95 -1.78 -3.81 1.08
C SER A 95 -2.85 -3.23 2.01
N ALA A 96 -4.11 -3.55 1.78
CA ALA A 96 -5.24 -3.11 2.59
C ALA A 96 -5.11 -3.49 4.08
N TYR A 97 -4.32 -4.52 4.40
CA TYR A 97 -4.08 -5.02 5.75
C TYR A 97 -2.68 -4.67 6.31
N GLY A 98 -2.01 -3.66 5.74
CA GLY A 98 -0.77 -3.10 6.28
C GLY A 98 0.48 -3.94 6.07
N ASN A 99 0.54 -4.74 5.03
CA ASN A 99 1.49 -5.85 4.95
C ASN A 99 2.70 -5.66 4.05
N ALA A 100 2.87 -4.58 3.39
CA ALA A 100 4.12 -4.18 2.72
C ALA A 100 3.84 -3.09 1.68
N ASP A 101 4.23 -1.91 1.99
CA ASP A 101 4.20 -0.81 1.04
C ASP A 101 5.35 -0.99 0.04
N VAL A 102 5.04 -0.90 -1.24
CA VAL A 102 6.04 -0.88 -2.30
C VAL A 102 6.05 0.49 -2.94
N LYS A 103 7.18 1.18 -2.85
CA LYS A 103 7.37 2.46 -3.52
C LYS A 103 7.44 2.24 -5.03
N VAL A 104 6.54 2.89 -5.75
CA VAL A 104 6.47 2.82 -7.22
C VAL A 104 6.95 4.10 -7.89
N GLY A 105 7.16 5.18 -7.12
CA GLY A 105 7.67 6.42 -7.67
C GLY A 105 7.56 7.61 -6.74
N THR A 106 7.77 8.77 -7.33
CA THR A 106 7.59 10.08 -6.70
C THR A 106 6.87 10.99 -7.69
N ILE A 107 5.97 11.84 -7.20
CA ILE A 107 5.24 12.80 -8.04
C ILE A 107 5.12 14.15 -7.32
N THR A 108 5.19 15.24 -8.10
CA THR A 108 4.81 16.56 -7.60
C THR A 108 3.41 16.89 -8.09
N ILE A 109 2.52 17.19 -7.16
CA ILE A 109 1.15 17.60 -7.42
C ILE A 109 1.10 19.14 -7.40
N ASP A 110 0.60 19.72 -8.48
CA ASP A 110 0.38 21.15 -8.67
C ASP A 110 -0.88 21.40 -9.51
N SER A 111 -1.13 22.65 -9.90
CA SER A 111 -2.28 23.02 -10.74
C SER A 111 -2.25 22.40 -12.15
N ASN A 112 -1.11 21.90 -12.61
CA ASN A 112 -0.92 21.33 -13.93
C ASN A 112 -0.96 19.81 -13.92
N THR A 113 -0.88 19.18 -12.75
CA THR A 113 -0.86 17.71 -12.63
C THR A 113 -2.21 17.14 -13.03
N LYS A 114 -2.23 16.28 -14.06
CA LYS A 114 -3.46 15.66 -14.57
C LYS A 114 -3.44 14.15 -14.52
N SER A 115 -2.34 13.55 -14.96
CA SER A 115 -2.22 12.08 -14.98
C SER A 115 -0.76 11.63 -14.91
N GLN A 116 -0.54 10.47 -14.28
CA GLN A 116 0.76 9.79 -14.21
C GLN A 116 0.54 8.29 -14.08
N ASN A 117 1.23 7.51 -14.89
CA ASN A 117 1.28 6.05 -14.76
C ASN A 117 2.50 5.64 -13.96
N PHE A 118 2.39 4.51 -13.25
CA PHE A 118 3.49 3.92 -12.49
C PHE A 118 3.63 2.44 -12.80
N VAL A 119 4.84 1.93 -12.60
CA VAL A 119 5.18 0.52 -12.80
C VAL A 119 5.50 -0.09 -11.44
N ILE A 120 4.89 -1.22 -11.16
CA ILE A 120 5.19 -2.01 -9.95
C ILE A 120 6.29 -3.00 -10.30
N SER A 121 7.47 -2.79 -9.70
CA SER A 121 8.56 -3.76 -9.77
C SER A 121 8.38 -4.81 -8.69
N GLY A 122 8.33 -6.08 -9.08
CA GLY A 122 8.13 -7.21 -8.18
C GLY A 122 7.01 -8.15 -8.61
N TYR A 123 6.57 -8.97 -7.66
CA TYR A 123 5.62 -10.05 -7.88
C TYR A 123 4.56 -10.04 -6.79
N ALA A 124 3.30 -10.02 -7.18
CA ALA A 124 2.21 -10.20 -6.24
C ALA A 124 2.07 -11.68 -5.88
N VAL A 125 1.90 -11.93 -4.59
CA VAL A 125 1.58 -13.26 -4.06
C VAL A 125 0.26 -13.15 -3.31
N HIS A 126 -0.79 -13.65 -3.92
CA HIS A 126 -2.10 -13.79 -3.29
C HIS A 126 -2.21 -15.16 -2.64
N MET A 127 -2.52 -15.21 -1.37
CA MET A 127 -2.56 -16.43 -0.58
C MET A 127 -3.91 -16.55 0.11
N LYS A 128 -4.52 -17.74 0.03
CA LYS A 128 -5.57 -18.19 0.93
C LYS A 128 -4.98 -19.19 1.90
N ILE A 129 -5.07 -18.93 3.20
CA ILE A 129 -4.49 -19.80 4.22
C ILE A 129 -5.58 -20.48 5.01
N VAL A 130 -5.48 -21.80 5.09
CA VAL A 130 -6.46 -22.66 5.78
C VAL A 130 -5.77 -23.56 6.80
N ASP A 131 -6.51 -23.99 7.82
CA ASP A 131 -6.07 -25.00 8.76
C ASP A 131 -6.06 -26.42 8.14
N SER A 132 -5.75 -27.44 8.95
CA SER A 132 -5.75 -28.85 8.51
C SER A 132 -7.14 -29.35 8.11
N GLU A 133 -8.21 -28.76 8.62
CA GLU A 133 -9.60 -29.09 8.30
C GLU A 133 -10.13 -28.34 7.08
N GLY A 134 -9.39 -27.33 6.59
CA GLY A 134 -9.77 -26.47 5.47
C GLY A 134 -10.51 -25.21 5.85
N ASN A 135 -10.58 -24.86 7.15
CA ASN A 135 -11.20 -23.61 7.59
C ASN A 135 -10.24 -22.44 7.38
N PRO A 136 -10.75 -21.23 7.00
CA PRO A 136 -9.92 -20.05 6.81
C PRO A 136 -9.20 -19.64 8.10
N MET A 137 -7.91 -19.34 8.01
CA MET A 137 -7.10 -18.79 9.09
C MET A 137 -7.31 -17.28 9.18
N LYS A 138 -8.40 -16.86 9.84
CA LYS A 138 -8.87 -15.47 9.90
C LYS A 138 -8.04 -14.61 10.86
N TYR A 139 -7.69 -13.39 10.41
CA TYR A 139 -7.03 -12.36 11.24
C TYR A 139 -5.75 -12.85 11.95
N GLN A 140 -4.99 -13.74 11.28
CA GLN A 140 -3.74 -14.26 11.83
C GLN A 140 -2.55 -13.54 11.22
N GLN A 141 -1.55 -13.27 12.05
CA GLN A 141 -0.28 -12.71 11.60
C GLN A 141 0.72 -13.82 11.26
N PHE A 142 1.11 -13.86 10.00
CA PHE A 142 2.12 -14.78 9.47
C PHE A 142 3.44 -14.08 9.20
N SER A 143 4.52 -14.86 9.12
CA SER A 143 5.75 -14.47 8.45
C SER A 143 5.88 -15.23 7.12
N PHE A 144 6.38 -14.54 6.10
CA PHE A 144 6.68 -15.06 4.77
C PHE A 144 8.18 -14.93 4.56
N ILE A 145 8.86 -16.06 4.51
CA ILE A 145 10.32 -16.15 4.64
C ILE A 145 10.88 -16.81 3.39
N ASN A 146 11.85 -16.15 2.76
CA ASN A 146 12.60 -16.76 1.69
C ASN A 146 13.40 -17.95 2.22
N THR A 147 13.23 -19.13 1.62
CA THR A 147 13.86 -20.39 2.10
C THR A 147 15.38 -20.43 1.88
N GLU A 148 15.91 -19.58 1.00
CA GLU A 148 17.34 -19.44 0.72
C GLU A 148 18.00 -18.25 1.43
N ASP A 149 17.18 -17.28 1.88
CA ASP A 149 17.63 -16.06 2.57
C ASP A 149 16.65 -15.69 3.67
N GLU A 150 16.85 -16.19 4.87
CA GLU A 150 15.97 -15.91 6.02
C GLU A 150 15.90 -14.41 6.41
N THR A 151 16.81 -13.59 5.91
CA THR A 151 16.78 -12.14 6.12
C THR A 151 15.74 -11.45 5.22
N ASP A 152 15.37 -12.06 4.09
CA ASP A 152 14.25 -11.67 3.24
C ASP A 152 12.95 -12.21 3.83
N ARG A 153 12.45 -11.49 4.82
CA ARG A 153 11.24 -11.82 5.57
C ARG A 153 10.25 -10.68 5.54
N LYS A 154 8.99 -11.02 5.29
CA LYS A 154 7.85 -10.12 5.41
C LYS A 154 6.87 -10.65 6.43
N TYR A 155 6.10 -9.75 7.03
CA TYR A 155 4.98 -10.12 7.90
C TYR A 155 3.68 -9.69 7.21
N PHE A 156 2.62 -10.45 7.42
CA PHE A 156 1.31 -10.13 6.87
C PHE A 156 0.19 -10.64 7.77
N ASN A 157 -0.99 -10.04 7.63
CA ASN A 157 -2.20 -10.48 8.30
C ASN A 157 -3.17 -11.01 7.26
N THR A 158 -3.89 -12.06 7.62
CA THR A 158 -5.02 -12.54 6.82
C THR A 158 -6.30 -11.78 7.19
N ASP A 159 -7.23 -11.70 6.27
CA ASP A 159 -8.56 -11.14 6.45
C ASP A 159 -9.56 -12.13 7.08
N ASP A 160 -10.86 -11.86 6.97
CA ASP A 160 -11.94 -12.71 7.47
C ASP A 160 -12.23 -13.93 6.56
N GLU A 161 -11.64 -14.00 5.39
CA GLU A 161 -11.68 -15.16 4.48
C GLU A 161 -10.39 -15.99 4.51
N GLY A 162 -9.42 -15.58 5.35
CA GLY A 162 -8.10 -16.19 5.46
C GLY A 162 -7.18 -15.82 4.30
N GLU A 163 -7.47 -14.73 3.61
CA GLU A 163 -6.73 -14.28 2.43
C GLU A 163 -5.73 -13.17 2.79
N ALA A 164 -4.67 -13.09 2.02
CA ALA A 164 -3.66 -12.04 2.11
C ALA A 164 -2.98 -11.83 0.77
N CYS A 165 -2.55 -10.59 0.53
CA CYS A 165 -1.73 -10.27 -0.61
C CYS A 165 -0.44 -9.58 -0.18
N LEU A 166 0.66 -9.99 -0.79
CA LEU A 166 1.99 -9.41 -0.63
C LEU A 166 2.58 -9.03 -1.98
N ILE A 167 3.43 -8.01 -1.99
CA ILE A 167 4.33 -7.75 -3.11
C ILE A 167 5.75 -8.07 -2.65
N ILE A 168 6.40 -9.00 -3.33
CA ILE A 168 7.81 -9.37 -3.11
C ILE A 168 8.68 -8.83 -4.23
N SER A 169 9.91 -8.45 -3.91
CA SER A 169 10.83 -7.81 -4.86
C SER A 169 11.68 -8.80 -5.67
N LYS A 170 11.78 -10.05 -5.21
CA LYS A 170 12.65 -11.06 -5.83
C LYS A 170 11.91 -12.36 -6.08
N PRO A 171 12.19 -13.07 -7.19
CA PRO A 171 11.78 -14.46 -7.35
C PRO A 171 12.43 -15.33 -6.26
N GLY A 172 11.81 -16.45 -5.97
CA GLY A 172 12.32 -17.39 -4.96
C GLY A 172 11.23 -18.31 -4.42
N THR A 173 11.61 -19.19 -3.53
CA THR A 173 10.68 -20.01 -2.76
C THR A 173 10.53 -19.40 -1.36
N TYR A 174 9.29 -19.16 -0.97
CA TYR A 174 8.94 -18.55 0.31
C TYR A 174 8.07 -19.48 1.11
N GLU A 175 8.29 -19.52 2.42
CA GLU A 175 7.49 -20.30 3.36
C GLU A 175 6.60 -19.40 4.21
N ALA A 176 5.31 -19.75 4.30
CA ALA A 176 4.37 -19.11 5.19
C ALA A 176 4.39 -19.77 6.57
N MET A 177 4.73 -19.01 7.60
CA MET A 177 4.90 -19.48 8.96
C MET A 177 3.98 -18.74 9.93
N LEU A 178 3.27 -19.46 10.77
CA LEU A 178 2.59 -18.92 11.95
C LEU A 178 3.29 -19.42 13.21
N ARG A 179 3.97 -18.51 13.92
CA ARG A 179 4.84 -18.84 15.05
C ARG A 179 6.00 -19.77 14.59
N LYS A 180 5.92 -21.08 14.83
CA LYS A 180 6.90 -22.09 14.43
C LYS A 180 6.31 -23.17 13.53
N GLU A 181 5.08 -22.99 13.09
CA GLU A 181 4.35 -23.97 12.27
C GLU A 181 4.36 -23.53 10.81
N SER A 182 4.68 -24.44 9.91
CA SER A 182 4.64 -24.22 8.47
C SER A 182 3.22 -24.43 7.93
N TYR A 183 2.83 -23.54 7.04
CA TYR A 183 1.58 -23.62 6.28
C TYR A 183 1.83 -23.91 4.79
N GLY A 184 3.09 -24.17 4.44
CA GLY A 184 3.51 -24.52 3.10
C GLY A 184 4.37 -23.45 2.44
N THR A 185 4.80 -23.75 1.22
CA THR A 185 5.70 -22.91 0.44
C THR A 185 5.05 -22.42 -0.85
N VAL A 186 5.52 -21.27 -1.32
CA VAL A 186 5.15 -20.66 -2.61
C VAL A 186 6.42 -20.43 -3.40
N THR A 187 6.48 -20.90 -4.63
CA THR A 187 7.57 -20.58 -5.54
C THR A 187 7.11 -19.52 -6.53
N VAL A 188 7.80 -18.39 -6.53
CA VAL A 188 7.58 -17.27 -7.44
C VAL A 188 8.73 -17.21 -8.42
N THR A 189 8.44 -17.26 -9.71
CA THR A 189 9.45 -17.26 -10.78
C THR A 189 9.44 -15.95 -11.56
N ASP A 190 8.49 -15.76 -12.45
CA ASP A 190 8.45 -14.65 -13.40
C ASP A 190 7.11 -13.92 -13.48
N LYS A 191 6.11 -14.38 -12.71
CA LYS A 191 4.74 -13.82 -12.70
C LYS A 191 4.16 -13.76 -11.30
N ASN A 192 3.06 -13.02 -11.17
CA ASN A 192 2.21 -13.03 -10.00
C ASN A 192 1.64 -14.44 -9.76
N VAL A 193 1.44 -14.80 -8.48
CA VAL A 193 1.04 -16.13 -8.06
C VAL A 193 -0.19 -16.03 -7.15
N SER A 194 -1.15 -16.93 -7.37
CA SER A 194 -2.27 -17.15 -6.44
C SER A 194 -2.24 -18.61 -5.95
N VAL A 195 -2.34 -18.82 -4.63
CA VAL A 195 -2.16 -20.14 -4.02
C VAL A 195 -2.99 -20.30 -2.76
N THR A 196 -3.48 -21.53 -2.52
CA THR A 196 -4.01 -21.92 -1.22
C THR A 196 -2.96 -22.66 -0.43
N LEU A 197 -2.63 -22.16 0.75
CA LEU A 197 -1.70 -22.78 1.68
C LEU A 197 -2.47 -23.45 2.82
N ARG A 198 -1.99 -24.62 3.24
CA ARG A 198 -2.62 -25.41 4.29
C ARG A 198 -1.58 -25.81 5.33
N LYS A 199 -1.96 -25.78 6.60
CA LYS A 199 -1.13 -26.32 7.67
C LYS A 199 -0.75 -27.77 7.34
N SER A 200 0.56 -28.05 7.32
CA SER A 200 1.06 -29.43 7.16
C SER A 200 0.59 -30.28 8.33
N GLU A 201 0.14 -31.47 8.06
CA GLU A 201 -0.08 -32.46 9.12
C GLU A 201 1.28 -32.86 9.75
N PRO A 202 1.34 -33.06 11.06
CA PRO A 202 2.57 -33.40 11.75
C PRO A 202 3.11 -34.78 11.36
#